data_fb8bb7beac269d61d4fef07eca0281ea
#
_entry.id   fb8bb7beac269d61d4fef07eca0281ea
#
_cell.length_a   1.000
_cell.length_b   1.000
_cell.length_c   1.000
_cell.angle_alpha   90.00
_cell.angle_beta   90.00
_cell.angle_gamma   90.00
#
_symmetry.space_group_name_H-M   'P 1'
#
loop_
_entity.id
_entity.type
_entity.pdbx_description
1 polymer ?
#
loop_
_entity_poly.entity_id
_entity_poly.type
_entity_poly.pdbx_seq_one_letter_code
_entity_poly.pdbx_strand_id
1 'polypeptide(L)'
;MVSVFVPDGIVMAADSRQTVGITAVKPVNGAQGTETRILNRMDRPGQPGFPAGTIISQSDNAQKIMLLSKVKVGISACGIGILDGKNVSDYIRTFEINELTSADDVTSVAEKLHKYAFKYFPQVNFFVCGYQNDEPFVYIVNKEIKRSNIENGRMRYASIWSGEQAAITKLLNGNPPMMINHVLMPLKDAIDFADFLVDATIKSQRFEMKHATCGGDIDILVLTKDDSFWFRHKVYKPGR
;
A
#
# COMPACT_ATOMS: atom_id res chain seq x y z
N MET A 1 -0.09 -3.32 3.81
CA MET A 1 0.53 -3.76 2.54
C MET A 1 1.85 -4.47 2.80
N VAL A 2 2.13 -5.46 1.98
CA VAL A 2 3.34 -6.32 2.06
C VAL A 2 3.93 -6.42 0.65
N SER A 3 5.26 -6.51 0.55
CA SER A 3 5.93 -6.95 -0.67
C SER A 3 6.96 -8.01 -0.31
N VAL A 4 6.88 -9.17 -0.98
CA VAL A 4 7.80 -10.30 -0.85
C VAL A 4 8.57 -10.42 -2.15
N PHE A 5 9.89 -10.41 -2.09
CA PHE A 5 10.73 -10.51 -3.28
C PHE A 5 11.72 -11.65 -3.15
N VAL A 6 11.66 -12.52 -4.14
CA VAL A 6 12.38 -13.79 -4.27
C VAL A 6 13.09 -13.84 -5.62
N PRO A 7 13.99 -14.81 -5.90
CA PRO A 7 14.66 -14.89 -7.19
C PRO A 7 13.72 -14.91 -8.41
N ASP A 8 12.56 -15.56 -8.27
CA ASP A 8 11.61 -15.76 -9.38
C ASP A 8 10.63 -14.62 -9.58
N GLY A 9 10.54 -13.65 -8.63
CA GLY A 9 9.57 -12.56 -8.77
C GLY A 9 9.40 -11.68 -7.54
N ILE A 10 8.54 -10.69 -7.71
CA ILE A 10 8.09 -9.79 -6.64
C ILE A 10 6.58 -9.97 -6.48
N VAL A 11 6.13 -10.19 -5.26
CA VAL A 11 4.71 -10.31 -4.92
C VAL A 11 4.31 -9.13 -4.05
N MET A 12 3.27 -8.42 -4.45
CA MET A 12 2.69 -7.32 -3.69
C MET A 12 1.30 -7.72 -3.21
N ALA A 13 1.04 -7.64 -1.90
CA ALA A 13 -0.25 -7.96 -1.30
C ALA A 13 -0.75 -6.83 -0.41
N ALA A 14 -2.05 -6.54 -0.47
CA ALA A 14 -2.68 -5.57 0.41
C ALA A 14 -4.16 -5.91 0.65
N ASP A 15 -4.64 -5.53 1.83
CA ASP A 15 -6.05 -5.55 2.18
C ASP A 15 -6.82 -4.41 1.49
N SER A 16 -8.16 -4.49 1.50
CA SER A 16 -9.04 -3.53 0.82
C SER A 16 -9.74 -2.54 1.74
N ARG A 17 -9.44 -2.52 3.05
CA ARG A 17 -10.11 -1.62 3.99
C ARG A 17 -9.54 -0.21 3.96
N GLN A 18 -10.41 0.76 3.73
CA GLN A 18 -10.15 2.18 3.89
C GLN A 18 -11.03 2.71 5.02
N THR A 19 -10.43 3.43 5.95
CA THR A 19 -11.13 4.11 7.04
C THR A 19 -10.89 5.60 6.93
N VAL A 20 -11.97 6.38 6.85
CA VAL A 20 -11.94 7.84 6.75
C VAL A 20 -12.73 8.42 7.93
N GLY A 21 -12.08 9.28 8.70
CA GLY A 21 -12.77 10.09 9.72
C GLY A 21 -13.38 11.33 9.09
N ILE A 22 -14.66 11.55 9.31
CA ILE A 22 -15.40 12.70 8.81
C ILE A 22 -15.88 13.50 10.02
N THR A 23 -15.46 14.76 10.15
CA THR A 23 -16.00 15.68 11.15
C THR A 23 -16.98 16.62 10.46
N ALA A 24 -18.24 16.56 10.89
CA ALA A 24 -19.23 17.54 10.46
C ALA A 24 -18.91 18.89 11.12
N VAL A 25 -18.61 19.90 10.33
CA VAL A 25 -18.47 21.28 10.82
C VAL A 25 -19.83 21.92 10.83
N LYS A 26 -20.27 22.50 11.97
CA LYS A 26 -21.52 23.27 12.03
C LYS A 26 -21.44 24.43 11.03
N PRO A 27 -22.53 24.71 10.28
CA PRO A 27 -22.54 25.84 9.36
C PRO A 27 -22.31 27.13 10.13
N VAL A 28 -21.39 27.95 9.66
CA VAL A 28 -21.20 29.31 10.17
C VAL A 28 -22.27 30.19 9.53
N ASN A 29 -23.17 30.72 10.36
CA ASN A 29 -24.17 31.73 10.03
C ASN A 29 -24.80 31.71 8.63
N GLY A 30 -25.93 31.01 8.49
CA GLY A 30 -26.90 31.27 7.42
C GLY A 30 -26.71 30.48 6.12
N ALA A 31 -25.68 29.68 5.96
CA ALA A 31 -25.56 28.81 4.80
C ALA A 31 -26.32 27.50 5.03
N GLN A 32 -27.24 27.16 4.12
CA GLN A 32 -27.86 25.84 4.08
C GLN A 32 -26.84 24.84 3.54
N GLY A 33 -26.21 24.12 4.44
CA GLY A 33 -25.26 23.02 4.10
C GLY A 33 -24.36 22.68 5.27
N THR A 34 -24.00 21.41 5.38
CA THR A 34 -23.01 20.95 6.35
C THR A 34 -21.69 20.80 5.61
N GLU A 35 -20.71 21.61 5.96
CA GLU A 35 -19.36 21.40 5.44
C GLU A 35 -18.77 20.15 6.10
N THR A 36 -18.39 19.17 5.29
CA THR A 36 -17.78 17.93 5.76
C THR A 36 -16.27 18.04 5.60
N ARG A 37 -15.56 18.05 6.71
CA ARG A 37 -14.10 18.00 6.70
C ARG A 37 -13.62 16.56 6.85
N ILE A 38 -12.82 16.10 5.89
CA ILE A 38 -12.17 14.80 5.96
C ILE A 38 -10.96 14.89 6.89
N LEU A 39 -10.97 14.09 7.96
CA LEU A 39 -9.83 13.93 8.86
C LEU A 39 -9.09 12.65 8.50
N ASN A 40 -7.82 12.77 8.13
CA ASN A 40 -6.96 11.62 8.05
C ASN A 40 -6.51 11.20 9.46
N ARG A 41 -6.43 9.89 9.71
CA ARG A 41 -6.01 9.30 11.00
C ARG A 41 -4.69 9.88 11.52
N MET A 42 -3.86 10.41 10.63
CA MET A 42 -2.53 10.93 10.95
C MET A 42 -2.49 12.41 11.34
N ASP A 43 -3.61 13.12 11.31
CA ASP A 43 -3.65 14.53 11.72
C ASP A 43 -3.31 14.74 13.21
N ARG A 44 -3.20 13.66 14.00
CA ARG A 44 -2.80 13.70 15.42
C ARG A 44 -1.88 12.54 15.78
N PRO A 45 -0.56 12.68 15.62
CA PRO A 45 0.39 11.69 16.11
C PRO A 45 0.24 11.50 17.63
N GLY A 46 0.06 10.27 18.08
CA GLY A 46 0.10 9.90 19.49
C GLY A 46 -1.24 9.85 20.22
N GLN A 47 -2.37 10.10 19.60
CA GLN A 47 -3.68 9.87 20.23
C GLN A 47 -4.40 8.65 19.63
N PRO A 48 -4.81 7.67 20.43
CA PRO A 48 -5.68 6.59 19.98
C PRO A 48 -7.10 7.13 19.84
N GLY A 49 -7.61 7.21 18.62
CA GLY A 49 -9.01 7.53 18.35
C GLY A 49 -9.24 8.87 17.63
N PHE A 50 -10.42 8.98 17.06
CA PHE A 50 -10.93 10.20 16.46
C PHE A 50 -11.54 11.11 17.52
N PRO A 51 -11.56 12.45 17.33
CA PRO A 51 -12.24 13.36 18.25
C PRO A 51 -13.70 12.97 18.46
N ALA A 52 -14.25 13.28 19.62
CA ALA A 52 -15.67 13.09 19.89
C ALA A 52 -16.52 13.82 18.83
N GLY A 53 -17.52 13.13 18.29
CA GLY A 53 -18.35 13.62 17.19
C GLY A 53 -17.82 13.36 15.78
N THR A 54 -16.70 12.64 15.64
CA THR A 54 -16.20 12.19 14.34
C THR A 54 -17.03 11.01 13.84
N ILE A 55 -17.58 11.13 12.63
CA ILE A 55 -18.19 10.01 11.92
C ILE A 55 -17.09 9.23 11.22
N ILE A 56 -17.02 7.93 11.49
CA ILE A 56 -16.08 7.05 10.80
C ILE A 56 -16.80 6.41 9.63
N SER A 57 -16.31 6.68 8.42
CA SER A 57 -16.72 5.95 7.21
C SER A 57 -15.69 4.88 6.90
N GLN A 58 -16.16 3.66 6.64
CA GLN A 58 -15.33 2.51 6.33
C GLN A 58 -15.80 1.84 5.05
N SER A 59 -14.87 1.49 4.18
CA SER A 59 -15.12 0.71 2.98
C SER A 59 -14.11 -0.43 2.89
N ASP A 60 -14.55 -1.60 2.47
CA ASP A 60 -13.71 -2.78 2.23
C ASP A 60 -13.42 -2.98 0.73
N ASN A 61 -13.63 -1.94 -0.09
CA ASN A 61 -13.44 -1.97 -1.53
C ASN A 61 -12.33 -1.03 -2.03
N ALA A 62 -11.51 -0.49 -1.15
CA ALA A 62 -10.41 0.39 -1.56
C ALA A 62 -9.34 -0.38 -2.34
N GLN A 63 -8.85 0.20 -3.43
CA GLN A 63 -7.74 -0.34 -4.18
C GLN A 63 -6.42 0.27 -3.66
N LYS A 64 -5.59 -0.56 -3.05
CA LYS A 64 -4.30 -0.16 -2.47
C LYS A 64 -3.10 -0.59 -3.30
N ILE A 65 -3.30 -1.47 -4.28
CA ILE A 65 -2.28 -1.88 -5.24
C ILE A 65 -2.74 -1.45 -6.63
N MET A 66 -1.86 -0.87 -7.40
CA MET A 66 -2.07 -0.44 -8.78
C MET A 66 -0.95 -0.99 -9.66
N LEU A 67 -1.31 -1.51 -10.82
CA LEU A 67 -0.37 -1.86 -11.88
C LEU A 67 -0.35 -0.74 -12.91
N LEU A 68 0.78 -0.08 -13.07
CA LEU A 68 1.01 0.90 -14.12
C LEU A 68 1.31 0.16 -15.42
N SER A 69 0.28 0.02 -16.25
CA SER A 69 0.34 -0.84 -17.45
C SER A 69 1.34 -0.34 -18.50
N LYS A 70 1.58 0.99 -18.58
CA LYS A 70 2.52 1.58 -19.52
C LYS A 70 3.96 1.14 -19.32
N VAL A 71 4.34 0.91 -18.03
CA VAL A 71 5.73 0.68 -17.61
C VAL A 71 5.90 -0.64 -16.85
N LYS A 72 4.83 -1.42 -16.69
CA LYS A 72 4.80 -2.69 -15.94
C LYS A 72 5.34 -2.56 -14.50
N VAL A 73 5.02 -1.46 -13.83
CA VAL A 73 5.43 -1.17 -12.45
C VAL A 73 4.23 -1.29 -11.52
N GLY A 74 4.41 -2.02 -10.44
CA GLY A 74 3.45 -2.12 -9.33
C GLY A 74 3.65 -1.01 -8.31
N ILE A 75 2.57 -0.34 -7.91
CA ILE A 75 2.58 0.62 -6.80
C ILE A 75 1.60 0.13 -5.74
N SER A 76 2.04 0.06 -4.48
CA SER A 76 1.12 -0.09 -3.35
C SER A 76 1.23 1.10 -2.41
N ALA A 77 0.11 1.45 -1.77
CA ALA A 77 0.01 2.64 -0.92
C ALA A 77 -0.62 2.34 0.43
N CYS A 78 -0.12 2.98 1.49
CA CYS A 78 -0.76 3.02 2.81
C CYS A 78 -0.52 4.35 3.52
N GLY A 79 -1.29 4.58 4.58
CA GLY A 79 -1.23 5.78 5.41
C GLY A 79 -2.46 6.66 5.19
N ILE A 80 -2.59 7.27 4.04
CA ILE A 80 -3.70 8.15 3.69
C ILE A 80 -4.56 7.47 2.62
N GLY A 81 -5.88 7.49 2.80
CA GLY A 81 -6.84 6.92 1.84
C GLY A 81 -7.29 7.90 0.76
N ILE A 82 -7.15 9.21 1.01
CA ILE A 82 -7.56 10.29 0.10
C ILE A 82 -6.40 11.25 -0.08
N LEU A 83 -6.01 11.46 -1.32
CA LEU A 83 -4.96 12.38 -1.75
C LEU A 83 -5.57 13.40 -2.71
N ASP A 84 -5.43 14.69 -2.42
CA ASP A 84 -5.97 15.77 -3.26
C ASP A 84 -7.46 15.57 -3.63
N GLY A 85 -8.28 15.18 -2.61
CA GLY A 85 -9.71 14.93 -2.79
C GLY A 85 -10.05 13.67 -3.61
N LYS A 86 -9.07 12.87 -4.00
CA LYS A 86 -9.22 11.64 -4.79
C LYS A 86 -8.88 10.41 -3.95
N ASN A 87 -9.51 9.29 -4.24
CA ASN A 87 -9.01 8.00 -3.76
C ASN A 87 -7.58 7.77 -4.25
N VAL A 88 -6.79 7.02 -3.48
CA VAL A 88 -5.39 6.73 -3.83
C VAL A 88 -5.26 6.13 -5.25
N SER A 89 -6.15 5.23 -5.64
CA SER A 89 -6.15 4.63 -6.98
C SER A 89 -6.33 5.67 -8.09
N ASP A 90 -7.26 6.62 -7.93
CA ASP A 90 -7.49 7.68 -8.92
C ASP A 90 -6.34 8.70 -8.93
N TYR A 91 -5.76 8.96 -7.76
CA TYR A 91 -4.58 9.81 -7.66
C TYR A 91 -3.38 9.22 -8.42
N ILE A 92 -3.10 7.93 -8.24
CA ILE A 92 -2.02 7.23 -8.96
C ILE A 92 -2.33 7.09 -10.45
N ARG A 93 -3.59 6.87 -10.83
CA ARG A 93 -3.98 6.89 -12.25
C ARG A 93 -3.76 8.25 -12.90
N THR A 94 -4.08 9.33 -12.18
CA THR A 94 -3.79 10.71 -12.66
C THR A 94 -2.29 10.94 -12.82
N PHE A 95 -1.50 10.46 -11.86
CA PHE A 95 -0.03 10.48 -11.94
C PHE A 95 0.47 9.71 -13.18
N GLU A 96 -0.02 8.48 -13.43
CA GLU A 96 0.37 7.67 -14.59
C GLU A 96 0.09 8.40 -15.92
N ILE A 97 -1.08 9.05 -16.01
CA ILE A 97 -1.51 9.74 -17.23
C ILE A 97 -0.65 11.00 -17.49
N ASN A 98 -0.41 11.78 -16.44
CA ASN A 98 0.17 13.13 -16.61
C ASN A 98 1.69 13.13 -16.54
N GLU A 99 2.31 12.24 -15.77
CA GLU A 99 3.74 12.30 -15.44
C GLU A 99 4.56 11.19 -16.12
N LEU A 100 3.92 10.08 -16.57
CA LEU A 100 4.64 8.93 -17.07
C LEU A 100 4.53 8.77 -18.60
N THR A 101 5.65 8.35 -19.16
CA THR A 101 5.79 7.93 -20.56
C THR A 101 6.17 6.45 -20.62
N SER A 102 6.12 5.83 -21.79
CA SER A 102 6.57 4.45 -21.98
C SER A 102 8.09 4.26 -21.86
N ALA A 103 8.85 5.35 -21.79
CA ALA A 103 10.32 5.31 -21.60
C ALA A 103 10.72 5.33 -20.13
N ASP A 104 9.77 5.51 -19.19
CA ASP A 104 10.07 5.52 -17.76
C ASP A 104 10.32 4.10 -17.25
N ASP A 105 11.37 3.97 -16.46
CA ASP A 105 11.72 2.75 -15.74
C ASP A 105 11.27 2.79 -14.27
N VAL A 106 11.54 1.73 -13.52
CA VAL A 106 11.12 1.63 -12.10
C VAL A 106 11.70 2.75 -11.25
N THR A 107 12.94 3.14 -11.53
CA THR A 107 13.64 4.20 -10.78
C THR A 107 13.02 5.56 -11.07
N SER A 108 12.81 5.90 -12.35
CA SER A 108 12.19 7.15 -12.74
C SER A 108 10.74 7.25 -12.24
N VAL A 109 9.99 6.15 -12.22
CA VAL A 109 8.65 6.11 -11.60
C VAL A 109 8.73 6.45 -10.12
N ALA A 110 9.66 5.86 -9.36
CA ALA A 110 9.82 6.14 -7.93
C ALA A 110 10.19 7.61 -7.66
N GLU A 111 11.10 8.18 -8.45
CA GLU A 111 11.52 9.58 -8.34
C GLU A 111 10.40 10.56 -8.68
N LYS A 112 9.68 10.31 -9.79
CA LYS A 112 8.55 11.14 -10.22
C LYS A 112 7.41 11.05 -9.20
N LEU A 113 7.09 9.85 -8.70
CA LEU A 113 6.05 9.67 -7.67
C LEU A 113 6.40 10.41 -6.39
N HIS A 114 7.65 10.36 -5.96
CA HIS A 114 8.12 11.10 -4.80
C HIS A 114 7.89 12.60 -4.98
N LYS A 115 8.30 13.18 -6.11
CA LYS A 115 8.10 14.62 -6.41
C LYS A 115 6.62 14.99 -6.47
N TYR A 116 5.80 14.11 -7.07
CA TYR A 116 4.38 14.32 -7.28
C TYR A 116 3.57 14.29 -5.98
N ALA A 117 3.83 13.28 -5.12
CA ALA A 117 3.02 13.04 -3.92
C ALA A 117 3.60 13.67 -2.66
N PHE A 118 4.92 13.59 -2.46
CA PHE A 118 5.51 13.83 -1.14
C PHE A 118 5.48 15.28 -0.69
N LYS A 119 5.52 16.23 -1.63
CA LYS A 119 5.43 17.67 -1.31
C LYS A 119 4.14 18.02 -0.56
N TYR A 120 3.03 17.29 -0.85
CA TYR A 120 1.71 17.58 -0.31
C TYR A 120 1.25 16.55 0.72
N PHE A 121 1.75 15.32 0.64
CA PHE A 121 1.29 14.18 1.44
C PHE A 121 2.46 13.40 2.08
N PRO A 122 3.20 14.04 3.03
CA PRO A 122 4.39 13.44 3.61
C PRO A 122 4.13 12.19 4.48
N GLN A 123 2.87 11.87 4.75
CA GLN A 123 2.47 10.74 5.59
C GLN A 123 2.10 9.48 4.78
N VAL A 124 2.08 9.58 3.45
CA VAL A 124 1.83 8.41 2.60
C VAL A 124 3.12 7.61 2.45
N ASN A 125 2.98 6.27 2.45
CA ASN A 125 4.06 5.37 2.10
C ASN A 125 3.66 4.59 0.85
N PHE A 126 4.58 4.55 -0.13
CA PHE A 126 4.43 3.74 -1.32
C PHE A 126 5.51 2.66 -1.36
N PHE A 127 5.16 1.48 -1.87
CA PHE A 127 6.14 0.57 -2.46
C PHE A 127 6.02 0.68 -3.97
N VAL A 128 7.14 0.85 -4.65
CA VAL A 128 7.25 0.90 -6.11
C VAL A 128 8.12 -0.27 -6.52
N CYS A 129 7.55 -1.22 -7.24
CA CYS A 129 8.16 -2.50 -7.56
C CYS A 129 8.07 -2.81 -9.05
N GLY A 130 9.12 -3.38 -9.61
CA GLY A 130 9.15 -3.77 -11.01
C GLY A 130 10.49 -4.36 -11.41
N TYR A 131 10.65 -4.60 -12.71
CA TYR A 131 11.88 -5.09 -13.30
C TYR A 131 12.45 -4.08 -14.29
N GLN A 132 13.77 -3.97 -14.32
CA GLN A 132 14.51 -3.15 -15.27
C GLN A 132 15.76 -3.92 -15.70
N ASN A 133 15.91 -4.20 -16.99
CA ASN A 133 16.99 -5.03 -17.52
C ASN A 133 17.13 -6.37 -16.77
N ASP A 134 16.02 -7.07 -16.59
CA ASP A 134 15.90 -8.36 -15.87
C ASP A 134 16.27 -8.30 -14.38
N GLU A 135 16.59 -7.14 -13.85
CA GLU A 135 16.90 -6.93 -12.44
C GLU A 135 15.65 -6.45 -11.67
N PRO A 136 15.31 -7.04 -10.52
CA PRO A 136 14.22 -6.57 -9.70
C PRO A 136 14.58 -5.28 -8.96
N PHE A 137 13.62 -4.37 -8.90
CA PHE A 137 13.70 -3.13 -8.13
C PHE A 137 12.53 -3.06 -7.16
N VAL A 138 12.85 -2.83 -5.89
CA VAL A 138 11.87 -2.66 -4.81
C VAL A 138 12.20 -1.39 -4.06
N TYR A 139 11.40 -0.35 -4.26
CA TYR A 139 11.56 0.93 -3.59
C TYR A 139 10.52 1.12 -2.50
N ILE A 140 10.95 1.69 -1.38
CA ILE A 140 10.11 2.38 -0.42
C ILE A 140 10.21 3.88 -0.73
N VAL A 141 9.07 4.49 -1.03
CA VAL A 141 8.96 5.91 -1.35
C VAL A 141 8.09 6.57 -0.29
N ASN A 142 8.73 7.39 0.54
CA ASN A 142 8.09 8.19 1.59
C ASN A 142 8.85 9.52 1.71
N LYS A 143 9.37 9.91 2.88
CA LYS A 143 10.24 11.09 3.05
C LYS A 143 11.48 11.04 2.16
N GLU A 144 11.91 9.86 1.83
CA GLU A 144 13.06 9.56 1.00
C GLU A 144 12.73 8.39 0.05
N ILE A 145 13.56 8.20 -0.94
CA ILE A 145 13.49 7.06 -1.84
C ILE A 145 14.57 6.08 -1.41
N LYS A 146 14.15 4.87 -0.99
CA LYS A 146 15.08 3.83 -0.56
C LYS A 146 14.87 2.56 -1.37
N ARG A 147 15.93 2.10 -2.04
CA ARG A 147 15.93 0.77 -2.67
C ARG A 147 16.11 -0.30 -1.59
N SER A 148 15.12 -1.16 -1.40
CA SER A 148 15.06 -2.10 -0.28
C SER A 148 15.62 -3.48 -0.60
N ASN A 149 15.77 -3.81 -1.87
CA ASN A 149 16.33 -5.09 -2.30
C ASN A 149 17.84 -5.06 -2.57
N ILE A 150 18.53 -4.00 -2.14
CA ILE A 150 20.00 -3.91 -2.12
C ILE A 150 20.47 -3.69 -0.68
N GLU A 151 21.46 -4.46 -0.26
CA GLU A 151 22.13 -4.33 1.02
C GLU A 151 23.64 -4.50 0.84
N ASN A 152 24.41 -3.50 1.29
CA ASN A 152 25.89 -3.48 1.10
C ASN A 152 26.33 -3.72 -0.37
N GLY A 153 25.58 -3.15 -1.32
CA GLY A 153 25.86 -3.27 -2.76
C GLY A 153 25.51 -4.64 -3.36
N ARG A 154 24.84 -5.52 -2.60
CA ARG A 154 24.45 -6.86 -3.08
C ARG A 154 22.94 -7.00 -3.11
N MET A 155 22.43 -7.75 -4.09
CA MET A 155 21.04 -8.13 -4.15
C MET A 155 20.65 -8.93 -2.91
N ARG A 156 19.53 -8.59 -2.29
CA ARG A 156 18.93 -9.37 -1.21
C ARG A 156 17.48 -9.71 -1.56
N TYR A 157 17.03 -10.85 -1.09
CA TYR A 157 15.66 -11.29 -1.14
C TYR A 157 15.05 -11.23 0.27
N ALA A 158 13.86 -10.68 0.40
CA ALA A 158 13.27 -10.38 1.70
C ALA A 158 11.77 -10.09 1.59
N SER A 159 11.18 -9.74 2.73
CA SER A 159 9.84 -9.16 2.82
C SER A 159 9.90 -7.77 3.42
N ILE A 160 9.10 -6.86 2.92
CA ILE A 160 8.87 -5.54 3.50
C ILE A 160 7.38 -5.32 3.72
N TRP A 161 7.03 -4.57 4.74
CA TRP A 161 5.63 -4.24 5.07
C TRP A 161 5.49 -2.83 5.59
N SER A 162 4.29 -2.27 5.44
CA SER A 162 3.94 -0.93 5.95
C SER A 162 2.44 -0.83 6.23
N GLY A 163 2.06 0.13 7.05
CA GLY A 163 0.71 0.31 7.58
C GLY A 163 0.58 -0.27 8.98
N GLU A 164 -0.35 -1.19 9.21
CA GLU A 164 -0.49 -1.91 10.48
C GLU A 164 0.58 -2.99 10.59
N GLN A 165 1.61 -2.72 11.39
CA GLN A 165 2.81 -3.56 11.42
C GLN A 165 2.83 -4.55 12.58
N ALA A 166 2.02 -4.34 13.62
CA ALA A 166 2.15 -5.04 14.90
C ALA A 166 2.09 -6.57 14.77
N ALA A 167 1.15 -7.11 13.99
CA ALA A 167 0.98 -8.54 13.82
C ALA A 167 2.19 -9.15 13.08
N ILE A 168 2.59 -8.57 11.96
CA ILE A 168 3.71 -9.07 11.14
C ILE A 168 5.03 -8.95 11.92
N THR A 169 5.26 -7.84 12.60
CA THR A 169 6.46 -7.64 13.40
C THR A 169 6.57 -8.65 14.54
N LYS A 170 5.47 -8.95 15.24
CA LYS A 170 5.46 -9.99 16.27
C LYS A 170 5.74 -11.38 15.68
N LEU A 171 5.18 -11.66 14.49
CA LEU A 171 5.35 -12.95 13.83
C LEU A 171 6.78 -13.15 13.31
N LEU A 172 7.34 -12.17 12.60
CA LEU A 172 8.62 -12.32 11.93
C LEU A 172 9.81 -11.94 12.80
N ASN A 173 9.67 -10.89 13.64
CA ASN A 173 10.74 -10.34 14.46
C ASN A 173 10.55 -10.67 15.96
N GLY A 174 9.73 -11.68 16.29
CA GLY A 174 9.54 -12.15 17.65
C GLY A 174 10.83 -12.72 18.26
N ASN A 175 10.77 -13.19 19.50
CA ASN A 175 11.89 -13.85 20.17
C ASN A 175 11.53 -15.31 20.49
N PRO A 176 12.09 -16.31 19.79
CA PRO A 176 13.02 -16.20 18.64
C PRO A 176 12.35 -15.68 17.36
N PRO A 177 13.10 -15.02 16.44
CA PRO A 177 12.55 -14.54 15.17
C PRO A 177 12.23 -15.72 14.24
N MET A 178 11.21 -15.55 13.40
CA MET A 178 10.90 -16.53 12.36
C MET A 178 11.92 -16.45 11.22
N MET A 179 12.68 -17.52 11.01
CA MET A 179 13.69 -17.59 9.96
C MET A 179 13.04 -17.94 8.62
N ILE A 180 13.00 -16.99 7.70
CA ILE A 180 12.44 -17.15 6.35
C ILE A 180 13.58 -17.24 5.34
N ASN A 181 13.59 -18.31 4.54
CA ASN A 181 14.55 -18.47 3.46
C ASN A 181 13.98 -17.96 2.13
N HIS A 182 14.06 -16.65 1.91
CA HIS A 182 13.57 -16.01 0.69
C HIS A 182 14.38 -16.39 -0.56
N VAL A 183 15.63 -16.82 -0.40
CA VAL A 183 16.52 -17.19 -1.53
C VAL A 183 16.07 -18.49 -2.20
N LEU A 184 15.55 -19.42 -1.41
CA LEU A 184 15.10 -20.74 -1.91
C LEU A 184 13.57 -20.82 -1.99
N MET A 185 12.87 -19.73 -1.76
CA MET A 185 11.40 -19.69 -1.77
C MET A 185 10.91 -19.64 -3.22
N PRO A 186 10.15 -20.64 -3.71
CA PRO A 186 9.50 -20.59 -5.01
C PRO A 186 8.47 -19.45 -5.08
N LEU A 187 8.20 -18.93 -6.27
CA LEU A 187 7.26 -17.83 -6.47
C LEU A 187 5.87 -18.14 -5.89
N LYS A 188 5.39 -19.38 -6.02
CA LYS A 188 4.08 -19.76 -5.46
C LYS A 188 4.07 -19.67 -3.94
N ASP A 189 5.14 -20.06 -3.27
CA ASP A 189 5.25 -19.93 -1.81
C ASP A 189 5.35 -18.46 -1.40
N ALA A 190 6.02 -17.62 -2.20
CA ALA A 190 6.05 -16.18 -1.97
C ALA A 190 4.64 -15.53 -2.07
N ILE A 191 3.81 -16.02 -2.99
CA ILE A 191 2.39 -15.60 -3.11
C ILE A 191 1.62 -16.01 -1.85
N ASP A 192 1.71 -17.25 -1.44
CA ASP A 192 1.01 -17.76 -0.26
C ASP A 192 1.50 -17.07 1.02
N PHE A 193 2.80 -16.79 1.09
CA PHE A 193 3.39 -16.09 2.22
C PHE A 193 2.93 -14.62 2.29
N ALA A 194 2.87 -13.91 1.17
CA ALA A 194 2.36 -12.54 1.12
C ALA A 194 0.88 -12.46 1.54
N ASP A 195 0.05 -13.40 1.05
CA ASP A 195 -1.35 -13.56 1.45
C ASP A 195 -1.48 -13.82 2.96
N PHE A 196 -0.71 -14.77 3.47
CA PHE A 196 -0.68 -15.11 4.90
C PHE A 196 -0.35 -13.91 5.79
N LEU A 197 0.64 -13.09 5.44
CA LEU A 197 1.02 -11.93 6.25
C LEU A 197 -0.09 -10.88 6.33
N VAL A 198 -0.79 -10.64 5.21
CA VAL A 198 -1.94 -9.70 5.19
C VAL A 198 -3.13 -10.30 5.94
N ASP A 199 -3.46 -11.56 5.70
CA ASP A 199 -4.56 -12.29 6.37
C ASP A 199 -4.36 -12.36 7.89
N ALA A 200 -3.15 -12.68 8.35
CA ALA A 200 -2.79 -12.67 9.76
C ALA A 200 -3.00 -11.29 10.40
N THR A 201 -2.67 -10.21 9.68
CA THR A 201 -2.91 -8.83 10.14
C THR A 201 -4.41 -8.55 10.26
N ILE A 202 -5.20 -8.92 9.25
CA ILE A 202 -6.66 -8.75 9.27
C ILE A 202 -7.27 -9.51 10.43
N LYS A 203 -6.88 -10.79 10.60
CA LYS A 203 -7.43 -11.66 11.63
C LYS A 203 -7.03 -11.24 13.03
N SER A 204 -5.78 -10.79 13.25
CA SER A 204 -5.34 -10.32 14.56
C SER A 204 -6.15 -9.13 15.05
N GLN A 205 -6.47 -8.19 14.17
CA GLN A 205 -7.24 -6.99 14.52
C GLN A 205 -8.70 -7.27 14.95
N ARG A 206 -9.25 -8.42 14.58
CA ARG A 206 -10.60 -8.83 15.03
C ARG A 206 -10.68 -9.08 16.53
N PHE A 207 -9.55 -9.38 17.15
CA PHE A 207 -9.47 -9.72 18.58
C PHE A 207 -8.82 -8.60 19.41
N GLU A 208 -8.41 -7.51 18.76
CA GLU A 208 -7.85 -6.35 19.46
C GLU A 208 -8.96 -5.39 19.89
N MET A 209 -8.78 -4.76 21.07
CA MET A 209 -9.71 -3.75 21.61
C MET A 209 -9.51 -2.39 20.92
N LYS A 210 -9.43 -2.38 19.57
CA LYS A 210 -9.31 -1.19 18.75
C LYS A 210 -10.12 -1.33 17.46
N HIS A 211 -10.41 -0.19 16.83
CA HIS A 211 -11.05 -0.21 15.54
C HIS A 211 -10.15 -0.88 14.48
N ALA A 212 -10.69 -1.90 13.79
CA ALA A 212 -9.94 -2.63 12.78
C ALA A 212 -9.75 -1.77 11.53
N THR A 213 -8.50 -1.50 11.17
CA THR A 213 -8.09 -0.68 10.03
C THR A 213 -7.67 -1.50 8.82
N CYS A 214 -7.50 -2.82 8.99
CA CYS A 214 -7.27 -3.78 7.92
C CYS A 214 -8.49 -4.69 7.77
N GLY A 215 -8.85 -5.03 6.54
CA GLY A 215 -10.01 -5.88 6.25
C GLY A 215 -10.36 -5.89 4.76
N GLY A 216 -11.48 -6.56 4.42
CA GLY A 216 -11.91 -6.79 3.04
C GLY A 216 -11.05 -7.81 2.32
N ASP A 217 -11.23 -7.88 1.01
CA ASP A 217 -10.48 -8.80 0.14
C ASP A 217 -9.00 -8.42 0.07
N ILE A 218 -8.16 -9.43 -0.15
CA ILE A 218 -6.72 -9.25 -0.35
C ILE A 218 -6.44 -9.25 -1.84
N ASP A 219 -5.94 -8.14 -2.37
CA ASP A 219 -5.41 -8.06 -3.72
C ASP A 219 -3.95 -8.53 -3.73
N ILE A 220 -3.58 -9.31 -4.76
CA ILE A 220 -2.22 -9.83 -4.96
C ILE A 220 -1.78 -9.60 -6.40
N LEU A 221 -0.74 -8.79 -6.57
CA LEU A 221 -0.07 -8.51 -7.84
C LEU A 221 1.28 -9.23 -7.85
N VAL A 222 1.56 -9.91 -8.94
CA VAL A 222 2.82 -10.61 -9.18
C VAL A 222 3.56 -9.93 -10.32
N LEU A 223 4.83 -9.65 -10.11
CA LEU A 223 5.74 -9.06 -11.09
C LEU A 223 6.91 -10.02 -11.28
N THR A 224 7.16 -10.40 -12.51
CA THR A 224 8.33 -11.19 -12.92
C THR A 224 9.12 -10.40 -13.96
N LYS A 225 10.30 -10.87 -14.33
CA LYS A 225 11.07 -10.25 -15.42
C LYS A 225 10.33 -10.28 -16.76
N ASP A 226 9.49 -11.30 -16.98
CA ASP A 226 8.81 -11.55 -18.25
C ASP A 226 7.40 -10.93 -18.27
N ASP A 227 6.68 -10.96 -17.12
CA ASP A 227 5.28 -10.57 -17.08
C ASP A 227 4.87 -9.91 -15.74
N SER A 228 3.69 -9.30 -15.76
CA SER A 228 3.01 -8.74 -14.59
C SER A 228 1.53 -9.12 -14.62
N PHE A 229 1.03 -9.76 -13.57
CA PHE A 229 -0.34 -10.25 -13.54
C PHE A 229 -0.95 -10.20 -12.13
N TRP A 230 -2.28 -10.10 -12.11
CA TRP A 230 -3.05 -10.23 -10.89
C TRP A 230 -3.28 -11.70 -10.57
N PHE A 231 -2.69 -12.18 -9.48
CA PHE A 231 -3.00 -13.50 -8.94
C PHE A 231 -4.37 -13.52 -8.27
N ARG A 232 -4.69 -12.44 -7.56
CA ARG A 232 -6.02 -12.16 -6.99
C ARG A 232 -6.28 -10.67 -7.07
N HIS A 233 -7.43 -10.31 -7.59
CA HIS A 233 -7.89 -8.93 -7.67
C HIS A 233 -9.40 -8.87 -7.53
N LYS A 234 -9.90 -7.93 -6.74
CA LYS A 234 -11.32 -7.69 -6.67
C LYS A 234 -11.83 -7.23 -8.04
N VAL A 235 -12.77 -7.99 -8.61
CA VAL A 235 -13.34 -7.69 -9.93
C VAL A 235 -14.60 -6.87 -9.73
N TYR A 236 -14.62 -5.66 -10.28
CA TYR A 236 -15.87 -4.95 -10.48
C TYR A 236 -16.62 -5.67 -11.62
N LYS A 237 -17.59 -6.52 -11.27
CA LYS A 237 -18.44 -7.10 -12.31
C LYS A 237 -19.23 -5.98 -12.94
N PRO A 238 -19.26 -5.84 -14.30
CA PRO A 238 -20.18 -4.93 -14.94
C PRO A 238 -21.59 -5.27 -14.42
N GLY A 239 -22.31 -4.23 -14.00
CA GLY A 239 -23.66 -4.41 -13.46
C GLY A 239 -24.52 -5.25 -14.41
N ARG A 240 -25.18 -6.26 -13.87
CA ARG A 240 -26.32 -6.91 -14.52
C ARG A 240 -27.54 -6.09 -14.30
#